data_19f140b49de8491b78fa441ceb843733
#
_entry.id   19f140b49de8491b78fa441ceb843733
#
_cell.length_a   1.000
_cell.length_b   1.000
_cell.length_c   1.000
_cell.angle_alpha   90.00
_cell.angle_beta   90.00
_cell.angle_gamma   90.00
#
_symmetry.space_group_name_H-M   'P 1'
#
loop_
_entity.id
_entity.type
_entity.pdbx_description
1 polymer ?
#
loop_
_entity_poly.entity_id
_entity_poly.type
_entity_poly.pdbx_seq_one_letter_code
_entity_poly.pdbx_strand_id
1 'polypeptide(L)'
;RQRQMCIRDRLLTDAVIFALGGSHLELGDHMLCREYFPSTALQMNDVLKTAMIRYYDFMTAYQNLLRDKDTEAEISVSLNCTDAARNLSLNAWPPQKSAITVYAKNVNGRQVIHLLNFLNADNLSWRDLNGTMPEPRLVSDVPLKMNVSGKVNKIWVASPDFHAGASQELSFEQKDGTVTFILPLLKYWSMLVME
;
A
#
# COMPACT_ATOMS: atom_id res chain seq x y z
N ARG A 1 20.39 -1.45 -15.27
CA ARG A 1 20.25 -1.66 -13.80
C ARG A 1 19.70 -0.43 -13.09
N GLN A 2 20.24 0.76 -13.26
CA GLN A 2 19.73 2.00 -12.61
C GLN A 2 18.24 2.29 -12.87
N ARG A 3 17.70 1.95 -14.05
CA ARG A 3 16.30 2.23 -14.42
C ARG A 3 15.26 1.40 -13.64
N GLN A 4 15.56 0.17 -13.28
CA GLN A 4 14.65 -0.68 -12.47
C GLN A 4 14.62 -0.26 -10.99
N MET A 5 15.70 0.32 -10.52
CA MET A 5 15.93 0.70 -9.13
C MET A 5 15.08 1.88 -8.67
N CYS A 6 14.85 2.84 -9.60
CA CYS A 6 13.99 3.99 -9.32
C CYS A 6 12.49 3.65 -9.23
N ILE A 7 12.05 2.53 -9.80
CA ILE A 7 10.63 2.15 -9.79
C ILE A 7 10.19 1.77 -8.38
N ARG A 8 10.97 0.96 -7.68
CA ARG A 8 10.60 0.46 -6.35
C ARG A 8 10.55 1.56 -5.29
N ASP A 9 11.60 2.35 -5.17
CA ASP A 9 11.67 3.38 -4.12
C ASP A 9 10.59 4.43 -4.33
N ARG A 10 10.28 4.80 -5.57
CA ARG A 10 9.22 5.74 -5.90
C ARG A 10 7.84 5.21 -5.54
N LEU A 11 7.50 4.02 -6.02
CA LEU A 11 6.17 3.45 -5.80
C LEU A 11 5.93 3.12 -4.32
N LEU A 12 6.93 2.61 -3.60
CA LEU A 12 6.79 2.34 -2.18
C LEU A 12 6.69 3.64 -1.36
N THR A 13 7.44 4.68 -1.74
CA THR A 13 7.37 6.00 -1.11
C THR A 13 5.99 6.63 -1.32
N ASP A 14 5.48 6.63 -2.56
CA ASP A 14 4.15 7.15 -2.85
C ASP A 14 3.06 6.35 -2.14
N ALA A 15 3.17 5.02 -2.11
CA ALA A 15 2.25 4.17 -1.37
C ALA A 15 2.17 4.57 0.11
N VAL A 16 3.31 4.78 0.76
CA VAL A 16 3.37 5.20 2.16
C VAL A 16 2.80 6.61 2.35
N ILE A 17 3.23 7.57 1.55
CA ILE A 17 2.77 8.97 1.66
C ILE A 17 1.27 9.06 1.47
N PHE A 18 0.73 8.42 0.43
CA PHE A 18 -0.69 8.48 0.12
C PHE A 18 -1.55 7.71 1.12
N ALA A 19 -1.10 6.56 1.59
CA ALA A 19 -1.78 5.79 2.65
C ALA A 19 -1.90 6.59 3.96
N LEU A 20 -0.87 7.39 4.27
CA LEU A 20 -0.87 8.28 5.44
C LEU A 20 -1.62 9.61 5.22
N GLY A 21 -2.22 9.80 4.04
CA GLY A 21 -2.99 11.00 3.71
C GLY A 21 -2.15 12.18 3.19
N GLY A 22 -0.87 11.97 2.97
CA GLY A 22 0.03 12.96 2.39
C GLY A 22 -0.14 13.12 0.88
N SER A 23 0.62 14.05 0.32
CA SER A 23 0.73 14.27 -1.12
C SER A 23 2.19 14.32 -1.52
N HIS A 24 2.51 13.73 -2.65
CA HIS A 24 3.83 13.76 -3.24
C HIS A 24 3.70 14.02 -4.74
N LEU A 25 4.59 14.81 -5.31
CA LEU A 25 4.59 15.16 -6.73
C LEU A 25 6.00 14.94 -7.30
N GLU A 26 6.11 14.11 -8.31
CA GLU A 26 7.32 13.98 -9.10
C GLU A 26 7.42 15.10 -10.15
N LEU A 27 8.60 15.70 -10.27
CA LEU A 27 8.84 16.85 -11.13
C LEU A 27 9.22 16.43 -12.56
N GLY A 28 8.23 16.01 -13.33
CA GLY A 28 8.39 15.76 -14.75
C GLY A 28 9.18 14.49 -15.10
N ASP A 29 9.65 14.42 -16.35
CA ASP A 29 10.33 13.25 -16.91
C ASP A 29 11.77 13.07 -16.43
N HIS A 30 12.41 14.16 -15.99
CA HIS A 30 13.78 14.16 -15.51
C HIS A 30 13.78 13.95 -14.01
N MET A 31 14.27 12.80 -13.58
CA MET A 31 14.38 12.50 -12.17
C MET A 31 15.53 13.27 -11.53
N LEU A 32 15.31 13.73 -10.31
CA LEU A 32 16.39 14.27 -9.50
C LEU A 32 17.30 13.13 -9.04
N CYS A 33 18.59 13.25 -9.32
CA CYS A 33 19.59 12.35 -8.75
C CYS A 33 20.05 12.84 -7.37
N ARG A 34 21.22 12.41 -6.89
CA ARG A 34 21.80 12.86 -5.62
C ARG A 34 22.02 14.37 -5.55
N GLU A 35 22.18 14.98 -6.70
CA GLU A 35 22.37 16.40 -6.84
C GLU A 35 21.02 17.10 -6.93
N TYR A 36 20.96 18.31 -6.49
CA TYR A 36 19.76 19.14 -6.48
C TYR A 36 19.23 19.46 -7.88
N PHE A 37 20.01 19.16 -8.91
CA PHE A 37 19.66 19.47 -10.30
C PHE A 37 19.13 18.26 -11.05
N PRO A 38 18.15 18.44 -11.95
CA PRO A 38 17.69 17.37 -12.81
C PRO A 38 18.82 16.85 -13.69
N SER A 39 18.95 15.53 -13.77
CA SER A 39 19.92 14.88 -14.65
C SER A 39 19.25 14.47 -15.94
N THR A 40 19.72 14.97 -17.07
CA THR A 40 19.22 14.58 -18.41
C THR A 40 19.51 13.11 -18.74
N ALA A 41 20.44 12.49 -18.02
CA ALA A 41 20.76 11.07 -18.15
C ALA A 41 19.77 10.13 -17.42
N LEU A 42 18.96 10.69 -16.52
CA LEU A 42 17.97 9.95 -15.75
C LEU A 42 16.56 10.36 -16.20
N GLN A 43 15.89 9.46 -16.89
CA GLN A 43 14.51 9.65 -17.32
C GLN A 43 13.64 8.52 -16.77
N MET A 44 12.37 8.83 -16.51
CA MET A 44 11.39 7.81 -16.24
C MET A 44 11.24 6.92 -17.48
N ASN A 45 11.28 5.62 -17.27
CA ASN A 45 10.85 4.69 -18.32
C ASN A 45 9.32 4.61 -18.35
N ASP A 46 8.75 4.04 -19.42
CA ASP A 46 7.30 3.98 -19.61
C ASP A 46 6.59 3.17 -18.54
N VAL A 47 7.27 2.18 -17.93
CA VAL A 47 6.72 1.37 -16.83
C VAL A 47 6.52 2.26 -15.61
N LEU A 48 7.52 3.06 -15.23
CA LEU A 48 7.39 3.98 -14.10
C LEU A 48 6.37 5.08 -14.39
N LYS A 49 6.39 5.69 -15.58
CA LYS A 49 5.37 6.69 -15.97
C LYS A 49 3.95 6.17 -15.83
N THR A 50 3.70 4.97 -16.37
CA THR A 50 2.38 4.33 -16.28
C THR A 50 2.00 4.04 -14.82
N ALA A 51 2.93 3.56 -14.01
CA ALA A 51 2.67 3.29 -12.60
C ALA A 51 2.38 4.58 -11.82
N MET A 52 3.15 5.64 -12.05
CA MET A 52 2.93 6.95 -11.40
C MET A 52 1.56 7.52 -11.71
N ILE A 53 1.13 7.46 -12.98
CA ILE A 53 -0.22 7.90 -13.39
C ILE A 53 -1.28 7.13 -12.59
N ARG A 54 -1.17 5.80 -12.49
CA ARG A 54 -2.11 4.97 -11.73
C ARG A 54 -2.14 5.33 -10.26
N TYR A 55 -1.01 5.67 -9.66
CA TYR A 55 -0.94 6.09 -8.26
C TYR A 55 -1.61 7.44 -8.04
N TYR A 56 -1.41 8.41 -8.94
CA TYR A 56 -2.09 9.71 -8.87
C TYR A 56 -3.59 9.61 -9.16
N ASP A 57 -3.99 8.80 -10.13
CA ASP A 57 -5.39 8.52 -10.40
C ASP A 57 -6.06 7.86 -9.17
N PHE A 58 -5.39 6.90 -8.55
CA PHE A 58 -5.85 6.25 -7.32
C PHE A 58 -5.99 7.25 -6.16
N MET A 59 -4.97 8.07 -5.93
CA MET A 59 -5.01 9.12 -4.91
C MET A 59 -6.18 10.07 -5.14
N THR A 60 -6.45 10.45 -6.38
CA THR A 60 -7.55 11.35 -6.75
C THR A 60 -8.91 10.66 -6.58
N ALA A 61 -9.04 9.44 -7.08
CA ALA A 61 -10.30 8.69 -7.02
C ALA A 61 -10.75 8.38 -5.58
N TYR A 62 -9.80 8.12 -4.69
CA TYR A 62 -10.07 7.74 -3.30
C TYR A 62 -9.68 8.83 -2.28
N GLN A 63 -9.53 10.08 -2.70
CA GLN A 63 -9.09 11.16 -1.82
C GLN A 63 -9.94 11.31 -0.55
N ASN A 64 -11.23 11.05 -0.65
CA ASN A 64 -12.18 11.10 0.47
C ASN A 64 -11.94 9.99 1.52
N LEU A 65 -11.26 8.91 1.16
CA LEU A 65 -10.85 7.84 2.07
C LEU A 65 -9.40 7.98 2.54
N LEU A 66 -8.59 8.67 1.75
CA LEU A 66 -7.16 8.83 2.02
C LEU A 66 -6.85 10.06 2.87
N ARG A 67 -7.53 11.17 2.62
CA ARG A 67 -7.17 12.47 3.21
C ARG A 67 -8.33 13.46 3.37
N ASP A 68 -9.50 12.98 3.66
CA ASP A 68 -10.60 13.87 4.00
C ASP A 68 -10.29 14.59 5.32
N LYS A 69 -10.61 15.89 5.39
CA LYS A 69 -10.46 16.68 6.62
C LYS A 69 -11.32 16.15 7.78
N ASP A 70 -12.40 15.45 7.44
CA ASP A 70 -13.29 14.81 8.40
C ASP A 70 -12.84 13.38 8.75
N THR A 71 -11.64 12.99 8.32
CA THR A 71 -11.03 11.71 8.66
C THR A 71 -10.73 11.69 10.16
N GLU A 72 -11.21 10.68 10.82
CA GLU A 72 -10.92 10.44 12.23
C GLU A 72 -9.48 9.98 12.45
N ALA A 73 -9.08 9.96 13.71
CA ALA A 73 -7.75 9.53 14.11
C ALA A 73 -7.45 8.08 13.70
N GLU A 74 -6.17 7.76 13.62
CA GLU A 74 -5.66 6.41 13.43
C GLU A 74 -6.30 5.43 14.42
N ILE A 75 -6.65 4.25 13.92
CA ILE A 75 -7.18 3.15 14.72
C ILE A 75 -6.24 1.96 14.70
N SER A 76 -6.22 1.20 15.79
CA SER A 76 -5.50 -0.06 15.88
C SER A 76 -6.39 -1.20 15.39
N VAL A 77 -5.89 -2.01 14.46
CA VAL A 77 -6.56 -3.20 13.97
C VAL A 77 -5.69 -4.44 14.20
N SER A 78 -6.33 -5.55 14.56
CA SER A 78 -5.64 -6.84 14.72
C SER A 78 -5.87 -7.67 13.45
N LEU A 79 -4.98 -7.50 12.47
CA LEU A 79 -5.02 -8.23 11.21
C LEU A 79 -3.92 -9.29 11.18
N ASN A 80 -4.27 -10.52 10.90
CA ASN A 80 -3.35 -11.65 10.91
C ASN A 80 -3.54 -12.55 9.69
N CYS A 81 -2.45 -13.13 9.19
CA CYS A 81 -2.51 -14.22 8.23
C CYS A 81 -2.86 -15.53 8.94
N THR A 82 -3.85 -16.26 8.45
CA THR A 82 -4.27 -17.53 9.06
C THR A 82 -3.49 -18.74 8.56
N ASP A 83 -2.73 -18.58 7.48
CA ASP A 83 -1.89 -19.62 6.90
C ASP A 83 -0.44 -19.46 7.36
N ALA A 84 -0.05 -20.21 8.37
CA ALA A 84 1.30 -20.18 8.92
C ALA A 84 2.38 -20.62 7.92
N ALA A 85 2.03 -21.46 6.93
CA ALA A 85 2.98 -21.95 5.92
C ALA A 85 3.46 -20.83 5.00
N ARG A 86 2.72 -19.74 4.88
CA ARG A 86 3.10 -18.57 4.07
C ARG A 86 4.24 -17.76 4.68
N ASN A 87 4.48 -17.90 5.98
CA ASN A 87 5.49 -17.16 6.73
C ASN A 87 5.38 -15.64 6.47
N LEU A 88 4.18 -15.09 6.63
CA LEU A 88 3.86 -13.68 6.47
C LEU A 88 3.74 -13.02 7.84
N SER A 89 4.59 -12.05 8.10
CA SER A 89 4.50 -11.19 9.28
C SER A 89 3.71 -9.93 8.93
N LEU A 90 2.68 -9.62 9.72
CA LEU A 90 1.96 -8.36 9.66
C LEU A 90 2.27 -7.57 10.95
N ASN A 91 2.60 -6.29 10.80
CA ASN A 91 2.86 -5.39 11.93
C ASN A 91 2.11 -4.07 11.77
N ALA A 92 1.73 -3.46 12.88
CA ALA A 92 1.23 -2.10 12.87
C ALA A 92 2.35 -1.10 12.50
N TRP A 93 1.96 0.11 12.04
CA TRP A 93 2.92 1.21 11.85
C TRP A 93 3.73 1.47 13.13
N PRO A 94 5.02 1.75 13.10
CA PRO A 94 5.88 1.97 11.92
C PRO A 94 6.33 0.68 11.21
N PRO A 95 6.82 0.80 9.96
CA PRO A 95 7.17 -0.36 9.15
C PRO A 95 8.33 -1.16 9.73
N GLN A 96 8.32 -2.47 9.46
CA GLN A 96 9.39 -3.40 9.80
C GLN A 96 9.92 -4.09 8.54
N LYS A 97 11.20 -4.47 8.58
CA LYS A 97 11.82 -5.23 7.49
C LYS A 97 11.12 -6.59 7.32
N SER A 98 10.96 -7.01 6.09
CA SER A 98 10.41 -8.32 5.73
C SER A 98 9.01 -8.59 6.28
N ALA A 99 8.20 -7.53 6.45
CA ALA A 99 6.84 -7.62 6.94
C ALA A 99 5.86 -6.84 6.04
N ILE A 100 4.57 -7.10 6.22
CA ILE A 100 3.49 -6.27 5.69
C ILE A 100 3.08 -5.31 6.80
N THR A 101 3.21 -4.01 6.56
CA THR A 101 2.83 -3.00 7.54
C THR A 101 1.36 -2.64 7.34
N VAL A 102 0.63 -2.64 8.45
CA VAL A 102 -0.78 -2.30 8.51
C VAL A 102 -0.92 -0.92 9.12
N TYR A 103 -1.57 -0.02 8.40
CA TYR A 103 -1.97 1.30 8.90
C TYR A 103 -3.48 1.44 8.69
N ALA A 104 -4.21 1.84 9.72
CA ALA A 104 -5.66 1.91 9.65
C ALA A 104 -6.20 3.20 10.26
N LYS A 105 -7.32 3.67 9.70
CA LYS A 105 -8.06 4.83 10.17
C LYS A 105 -9.56 4.64 9.98
N ASN A 106 -10.34 5.34 10.77
CA ASN A 106 -11.78 5.43 10.58
C ASN A 106 -12.08 6.67 9.75
N VAL A 107 -12.87 6.50 8.70
CA VAL A 107 -13.28 7.58 7.80
C VAL A 107 -14.80 7.51 7.64
N ASN A 108 -15.54 8.41 8.26
CA ASN A 108 -17.00 8.46 8.18
C ASN A 108 -17.68 7.10 8.49
N GLY A 109 -17.22 6.43 9.55
CA GLY A 109 -17.74 5.13 9.98
C GLY A 109 -17.20 3.91 9.21
N ARG A 110 -16.35 4.12 8.23
CA ARG A 110 -15.66 3.07 7.49
C ARG A 110 -14.27 2.84 8.07
N GLN A 111 -13.88 1.59 8.21
CA GLN A 111 -12.49 1.26 8.53
C GLN A 111 -11.69 1.16 7.23
N VAL A 112 -10.76 2.07 7.05
CA VAL A 112 -9.83 2.12 5.91
C VAL A 112 -8.49 1.57 6.37
N ILE A 113 -8.07 0.43 5.83
CA ILE A 113 -6.90 -0.32 6.27
C ILE A 113 -5.91 -0.41 5.10
N HIS A 114 -4.74 0.14 5.28
CA HIS A 114 -3.67 0.11 4.29
C HIS A 114 -2.71 -1.02 4.59
N LEU A 115 -2.43 -1.82 3.58
CA LEU A 115 -1.43 -2.88 3.59
C LEU A 115 -0.25 -2.42 2.74
N LEU A 116 0.88 -2.16 3.39
CA LEU A 116 2.11 -1.68 2.77
C LEU A 116 3.15 -2.80 2.78
N ASN A 117 3.63 -3.18 1.62
CA ASN A 117 4.44 -4.38 1.46
C ASN A 117 5.94 -4.10 1.57
N PHE A 118 6.53 -4.43 2.72
CA PHE A 118 7.97 -4.38 2.97
C PHE A 118 8.63 -5.77 2.93
N LEU A 119 7.95 -6.78 2.38
CA LEU A 119 8.55 -8.11 2.18
C LEU A 119 9.78 -7.98 1.27
N ASN A 120 10.84 -8.68 1.62
CA ASN A 120 12.18 -8.57 1.02
C ASN A 120 12.91 -7.23 1.26
N ALA A 121 12.36 -6.30 2.04
CA ALA A 121 13.09 -5.11 2.39
C ALA A 121 14.27 -5.44 3.32
N ASP A 122 15.48 -5.14 2.88
CA ASP A 122 16.70 -5.29 3.65
C ASP A 122 16.99 -4.07 4.54
N ASN A 123 16.42 -2.93 4.17
CA ASN A 123 16.44 -1.71 4.97
C ASN A 123 15.12 -0.92 4.78
N LEU A 124 14.90 0.09 5.61
CA LEU A 124 13.71 0.95 5.58
C LEU A 124 14.03 2.35 5.08
N SER A 125 15.12 2.53 4.35
CA SER A 125 15.45 3.80 3.73
C SER A 125 14.42 4.15 2.66
N TRP A 126 14.03 5.41 2.63
CA TRP A 126 13.09 5.96 1.63
C TRP A 126 13.74 6.18 0.27
N ARG A 127 15.07 6.08 0.20
CA ARG A 127 15.83 6.27 -1.04
C ARG A 127 16.75 5.09 -1.25
N ASP A 128 16.64 4.49 -2.40
CA ASP A 128 17.60 3.50 -2.88
C ASP A 128 18.77 4.20 -3.58
N LEU A 129 19.67 4.78 -2.80
CA LEU A 129 20.82 5.52 -3.30
C LEU A 129 21.78 4.67 -4.14
N ASN A 130 21.82 3.39 -3.89
CA ASN A 130 22.71 2.44 -4.53
C ASN A 130 22.00 1.56 -5.55
N GLY A 131 20.67 1.60 -5.55
CA GLY A 131 19.84 0.79 -6.40
C GLY A 131 19.94 -0.71 -6.14
N THR A 132 20.08 -1.08 -4.90
CA THR A 132 20.27 -2.47 -4.45
C THR A 132 19.06 -3.04 -3.74
N MET A 133 18.06 -2.22 -3.44
CA MET A 133 16.86 -2.68 -2.76
C MET A 133 16.06 -3.65 -3.64
N PRO A 134 15.77 -4.85 -3.16
CA PRO A 134 14.95 -5.81 -3.91
C PRO A 134 13.49 -5.34 -4.01
N GLU A 135 12.80 -5.72 -5.07
CA GLU A 135 11.35 -5.50 -5.12
C GLU A 135 10.62 -6.27 -4.01
N PRO A 136 9.51 -5.75 -3.48
CA PRO A 136 8.68 -6.48 -2.55
C PRO A 136 8.23 -7.81 -3.18
N ARG A 137 8.20 -8.86 -2.36
CA ARG A 137 7.63 -10.13 -2.78
C ARG A 137 6.14 -9.95 -3.07
N LEU A 138 5.72 -10.21 -4.30
CA LEU A 138 4.31 -10.28 -4.64
C LEU A 138 3.66 -11.42 -3.85
N VAL A 139 2.54 -11.15 -3.21
CA VAL A 139 1.73 -12.17 -2.54
C VAL A 139 0.32 -12.17 -3.09
N SER A 140 -0.28 -13.36 -3.22
CA SER A 140 -1.63 -13.57 -3.70
C SER A 140 -2.42 -14.49 -2.78
N ASP A 141 -3.73 -14.36 -2.84
CA ASP A 141 -4.67 -15.23 -2.13
C ASP A 141 -4.35 -15.41 -0.65
N VAL A 142 -4.06 -14.29 0.03
CA VAL A 142 -3.64 -14.32 1.44
C VAL A 142 -4.87 -14.42 2.33
N PRO A 143 -5.04 -15.53 3.07
CA PRO A 143 -6.15 -15.68 4.01
C PRO A 143 -5.87 -14.81 5.25
N LEU A 144 -6.74 -13.84 5.46
CA LEU A 144 -6.63 -12.88 6.54
C LEU A 144 -7.79 -13.03 7.54
N LYS A 145 -7.47 -12.72 8.80
CA LYS A 145 -8.40 -12.70 9.91
C LYS A 145 -8.27 -11.40 10.68
N MET A 146 -9.39 -10.78 11.01
CA MET A 146 -9.44 -9.55 11.79
C MET A 146 -10.54 -9.58 12.83
N ASN A 147 -10.27 -9.05 14.04
CA ASN A 147 -11.28 -8.85 15.06
C ASN A 147 -12.09 -7.58 14.75
N VAL A 148 -13.40 -7.67 14.90
CA VAL A 148 -14.34 -6.56 14.67
C VAL A 148 -15.31 -6.44 15.82
N SER A 149 -15.70 -5.21 16.17
CA SER A 149 -16.61 -4.94 17.29
C SER A 149 -18.09 -4.90 16.89
N GLY A 150 -18.38 -4.92 15.59
CA GLY A 150 -19.75 -4.78 15.08
C GLY A 150 -20.02 -5.66 13.87
N LYS A 151 -21.22 -5.56 13.34
CA LYS A 151 -21.59 -6.24 12.09
C LYS A 151 -20.90 -5.56 10.91
N VAL A 152 -20.21 -6.33 10.10
CA VAL A 152 -19.63 -5.92 8.82
C VAL A 152 -20.63 -6.25 7.72
N ASN A 153 -20.96 -5.26 6.90
CA ASN A 153 -21.90 -5.45 5.80
C ASN A 153 -21.17 -5.66 4.46
N LYS A 154 -19.98 -5.08 4.34
CA LYS A 154 -19.20 -5.13 3.11
C LYS A 154 -17.72 -5.03 3.38
N ILE A 155 -16.92 -5.79 2.62
CA ILE A 155 -15.46 -5.66 2.54
C ILE A 155 -15.09 -5.53 1.08
N TRP A 156 -14.25 -4.56 0.75
CA TRP A 156 -13.70 -4.42 -0.58
C TRP A 156 -12.24 -3.96 -0.54
N VAL A 157 -11.51 -4.24 -1.60
CA VAL A 157 -10.11 -3.87 -1.76
C VAL A 157 -9.92 -3.08 -3.04
N ALA A 158 -9.01 -2.11 -3.01
CA ALA A 158 -8.53 -1.41 -4.19
C ALA A 158 -7.00 -1.24 -4.09
N SER A 159 -6.33 -1.22 -5.24
CA SER A 159 -4.88 -1.07 -5.31
C SER A 159 -4.47 -0.37 -6.59
N PRO A 160 -3.55 0.61 -6.54
CA PRO A 160 -3.02 1.23 -7.77
C PRO A 160 -2.17 0.24 -8.59
N ASP A 161 -1.71 -0.84 -7.96
CA ASP A 161 -0.87 -1.86 -8.60
C ASP A 161 -1.67 -2.80 -9.52
N PHE A 162 -2.99 -2.92 -9.29
CA PHE A 162 -3.85 -3.89 -9.98
C PHE A 162 -5.17 -3.26 -10.42
N HIS A 163 -5.76 -3.81 -11.48
CA HIS A 163 -7.08 -3.46 -11.99
C HIS A 163 -7.30 -1.95 -12.20
N ALA A 164 -6.24 -1.23 -12.55
CA ALA A 164 -6.24 0.24 -12.70
C ALA A 164 -6.84 0.99 -11.49
N GLY A 165 -6.71 0.45 -10.30
CA GLY A 165 -7.23 1.05 -9.08
C GLY A 165 -8.71 0.78 -8.80
N ALA A 166 -9.40 0.02 -9.63
CA ALA A 166 -10.81 -0.29 -9.42
C ALA A 166 -11.01 -1.13 -8.15
N SER A 167 -12.09 -0.84 -7.42
CA SER A 167 -12.46 -1.59 -6.22
C SER A 167 -13.01 -2.97 -6.59
N GLN A 168 -12.65 -3.96 -5.78
CA GLN A 168 -13.13 -5.34 -5.85
C GLN A 168 -13.77 -5.70 -4.52
N GLU A 169 -15.03 -6.13 -4.55
CA GLU A 169 -15.70 -6.66 -3.37
C GLU A 169 -15.17 -8.04 -3.01
N LEU A 170 -14.97 -8.28 -1.73
CA LEU A 170 -14.44 -9.53 -1.19
C LEU A 170 -15.54 -10.31 -0.48
N SER A 171 -15.62 -11.61 -0.76
CA SER A 171 -16.39 -12.53 0.06
C SER A 171 -15.73 -12.69 1.42
N PHE A 172 -16.51 -12.70 2.48
CA PHE A 172 -16.02 -12.86 3.84
C PHE A 172 -16.99 -13.67 4.70
N GLU A 173 -16.49 -14.24 5.78
CA GLU A 173 -17.28 -14.85 6.83
C GLU A 173 -17.09 -14.06 8.13
N GLN A 174 -18.19 -13.80 8.84
CA GLN A 174 -18.15 -13.17 10.16
C GLN A 174 -18.69 -14.15 11.20
N LYS A 175 -17.87 -14.47 12.19
CA LYS A 175 -18.22 -15.35 13.30
C LYS A 175 -17.51 -14.91 14.58
N ASP A 176 -18.23 -14.89 15.70
CA ASP A 176 -17.68 -14.64 17.04
C ASP A 176 -16.80 -13.39 17.14
N GLY A 177 -17.27 -12.25 16.56
CA GLY A 177 -16.54 -10.99 16.58
C GLY A 177 -15.29 -10.96 15.68
N THR A 178 -15.21 -11.89 14.73
CA THR A 178 -14.07 -12.01 13.81
C THR A 178 -14.58 -12.08 12.38
N VAL A 179 -13.90 -11.42 11.46
CA VAL A 179 -14.07 -11.58 10.02
C VAL A 179 -12.88 -12.31 9.41
N THR A 180 -13.16 -13.20 8.46
CA THR A 180 -12.15 -13.89 7.66
C THR A 180 -12.41 -13.67 6.18
N PHE A 181 -11.41 -13.38 5.41
CA PHE A 181 -11.48 -13.12 3.98
C PHE A 181 -10.15 -13.41 3.30
N ILE A 182 -10.15 -13.43 1.97
CA ILE A 182 -8.93 -13.62 1.17
C ILE A 182 -8.56 -12.30 0.52
N LEU A 183 -7.33 -11.82 0.78
CA LEU A 183 -6.74 -10.71 0.03
C LEU A 183 -6.21 -11.24 -1.31
N PRO A 184 -6.74 -10.78 -2.45
CA PRO A 184 -6.39 -11.36 -3.75
C PRO A 184 -4.91 -11.15 -4.12
N LEU A 185 -4.44 -9.90 -3.99
CA LEU A 185 -3.10 -9.51 -4.41
C LEU A 185 -2.55 -8.37 -3.54
N LEU A 186 -1.23 -8.39 -3.30
CA LEU A 186 -0.49 -7.27 -2.73
C LEU A 186 0.89 -7.19 -3.38
N LYS A 187 1.16 -6.08 -4.09
CA LYS A 187 2.48 -5.76 -4.64
C LYS A 187 3.19 -4.73 -3.79
N TYR A 188 2.82 -3.46 -3.87
CA TYR A 188 3.35 -2.40 -3.01
C TYR A 188 2.30 -1.95 -1.98
N TRP A 189 1.07 -1.72 -2.45
CA TRP A 189 0.01 -1.16 -1.63
C TRP A 189 -1.37 -1.68 -2.00
N SER A 190 -2.14 -2.05 -0.99
CA SER A 190 -3.58 -2.30 -1.12
C SER A 190 -4.32 -1.58 -0.02
N MET A 191 -5.44 -0.95 -0.38
CA MET A 191 -6.38 -0.32 0.53
C MET A 191 -7.59 -1.23 0.68
N LEU A 192 -7.82 -1.72 1.90
CA LEU A 192 -8.97 -2.51 2.28
C LEU A 192 -9.97 -1.61 3.01
N VAL A 193 -11.25 -1.71 2.67
CA VAL A 193 -12.29 -0.92 3.31
C VAL A 193 -13.38 -1.84 3.83
N MET A 194 -13.77 -1.63 5.08
CA MET A 194 -14.89 -2.31 5.76
C MET A 194 -16.00 -1.33 6.09
N GLU A 195 -17.23 -1.73 5.79
CA GLU A 195 -18.47 -0.97 6.00
C GLU A 195 -19.49 -1.76 6.83
#